data_4f8de6c6519354aa141a65cfecd4087d
#
_entry.id   4f8de6c6519354aa141a65cfecd4087d
#
_cell.length_a   1.000
_cell.length_b   1.000
_cell.length_c   1.000
_cell.angle_alpha   90.00
_cell.angle_beta   90.00
_cell.angle_gamma   90.00
#
_symmetry.space_group_name_H-M   'P 1'
#
loop_
_entity.id
_entity.type
_entity.pdbx_description
1 polymer ?
#
loop_
_entity_poly.entity_id
_entity_poly.type
_entity_poly.pdbx_seq_one_letter_code
_entity_poly.pdbx_strand_id
1 'polypeptide(L)'
;MFIVYAIYNQKHDKFYIGQTRNLQERLQLHHEHTFNGYTSRFDGEWILIYSENNIETRKNAIVREKQLKSYQSRKFIKKYIPR
;
A
#
# COMPACT_ATOMS: atom_id res chain seq x y z
N MET A 1 6.13 5.70 14.97
CA MET A 1 5.25 6.35 14.00
C MET A 1 4.80 5.37 12.95
N PHE A 2 3.71 5.67 12.29
CA PHE A 2 3.14 4.79 11.27
C PHE A 2 3.29 5.40 9.89
N ILE A 3 3.30 4.53 8.89
CA ILE A 3 3.38 4.92 7.48
C ILE A 3 2.20 4.27 6.78
N VAL A 4 1.43 5.09 6.05
CA VAL A 4 0.39 4.58 5.15
C VAL A 4 0.99 4.55 3.75
N TYR A 5 0.82 3.45 3.04
CA TYR A 5 1.51 3.25 1.77
C TYR A 5 0.58 2.61 0.76
N ALA A 6 0.91 2.78 -0.52
CA ALA A 6 0.24 2.11 -1.62
C ALA A 6 1.28 1.42 -2.49
N ILE A 7 1.00 0.18 -2.85
CA ILE A 7 1.83 -0.60 -3.77
C ILE A 7 0.99 -1.04 -4.96
N TYR A 8 1.64 -1.25 -6.09
CA TYR A 8 0.97 -1.56 -7.34
C TYR A 8 1.61 -2.79 -8.00
N ASN A 9 0.77 -3.67 -8.54
CA ASN A 9 1.18 -4.83 -9.29
C ASN A 9 0.78 -4.62 -10.75
N GLN A 10 1.78 -4.36 -11.59
CA GLN A 10 1.55 -4.03 -13.00
C GLN A 10 1.02 -5.24 -13.77
N LYS A 11 1.46 -6.43 -13.42
CA LYS A 11 1.07 -7.65 -14.12
C LYS A 11 -0.44 -7.88 -14.05
N HIS A 12 -1.05 -7.57 -12.90
CA HIS A 12 -2.47 -7.80 -12.68
C HIS A 12 -3.29 -6.52 -12.61
N ASP A 13 -2.65 -5.35 -12.73
CA ASP A 13 -3.30 -4.05 -12.62
C ASP A 13 -4.09 -3.94 -11.31
N LYS A 14 -3.42 -4.27 -10.21
CA LYS A 14 -4.00 -4.21 -8.87
C LYS A 14 -3.14 -3.33 -7.97
N PHE A 15 -3.78 -2.67 -7.01
CA PHE A 15 -3.02 -1.97 -5.99
C PHE A 15 -3.55 -2.31 -4.60
N TYR A 16 -2.70 -2.11 -3.61
CA TYR A 16 -3.00 -2.41 -2.22
C TYR A 16 -2.58 -1.23 -1.36
N ILE A 17 -3.43 -0.85 -0.41
CA ILE A 17 -3.16 0.22 0.54
C ILE A 17 -3.12 -0.38 1.92
N GLY A 18 -2.07 -0.08 2.66
CA GLY A 18 -1.88 -0.60 4.02
C GLY A 18 -1.18 0.39 4.92
N GLN A 19 -0.93 -0.02 6.15
CA GLN A 19 -0.19 0.78 7.11
C GLN A 19 0.81 -0.09 7.85
N THR A 20 1.93 0.50 8.25
CA THR A 20 3.00 -0.23 8.92
C THR A 20 3.88 0.73 9.72
N ARG A 21 4.61 0.20 10.68
CA ARG A 21 5.68 0.94 11.37
C ARG A 21 7.01 0.85 10.64
N ASN A 22 7.19 -0.18 9.82
CA ASN A 22 8.45 -0.41 9.12
C ASN A 22 8.15 -0.72 7.66
N LEU A 23 8.29 0.31 6.81
CA LEU A 23 7.93 0.19 5.41
C LEU A 23 8.84 -0.77 4.66
N GLN A 24 10.16 -0.73 4.92
CA GLN A 24 11.10 -1.62 4.23
C GLN A 24 10.79 -3.09 4.50
N GLU A 25 10.55 -3.43 5.78
CA GLU A 25 10.20 -4.79 6.14
C GLU A 25 8.89 -5.22 5.49
N ARG A 26 7.89 -4.34 5.50
CA ARG A 26 6.60 -4.66 4.91
C ARG A 26 6.71 -4.86 3.39
N LEU A 27 7.50 -4.02 2.70
CA LEU A 27 7.73 -4.19 1.27
C LEU A 27 8.42 -5.50 0.96
N GLN A 28 9.37 -5.90 1.82
CA GLN A 28 10.03 -7.19 1.66
C GLN A 28 9.03 -8.35 1.75
N LEU A 29 8.10 -8.28 2.70
CA LEU A 29 7.07 -9.30 2.85
C LEU A 29 6.15 -9.37 1.65
N HIS A 30 5.82 -8.22 1.06
CA HIS A 30 5.01 -8.20 -0.16
C HIS A 30 5.77 -8.78 -1.34
N HIS A 31 7.06 -8.47 -1.46
CA HIS A 31 7.92 -9.05 -2.50
C HIS A 31 7.98 -10.57 -2.42
N GLU A 32 8.03 -11.09 -1.21
CA GLU A 32 8.10 -12.52 -0.97
C GLU A 32 6.73 -13.19 -1.06
N HIS A 33 5.65 -12.42 -1.24
CA HIS A 33 4.27 -12.91 -1.27
C HIS A 33 3.88 -13.64 0.01
N THR A 34 4.42 -13.20 1.14
CA THR A 34 4.21 -13.87 2.43
C THR A 34 3.36 -13.07 3.40
N PHE A 35 2.99 -11.82 3.06
CA PHE A 35 2.36 -10.95 4.05
C PHE A 35 0.90 -11.32 4.32
N ASN A 36 0.03 -11.22 3.33
CA ASN A 36 -1.39 -11.48 3.56
C ASN A 36 -2.03 -12.19 2.37
N GLY A 37 -3.30 -12.56 2.54
CA GLY A 37 -4.02 -13.29 1.51
C GLY A 37 -4.28 -12.49 0.24
N TYR A 38 -4.36 -11.15 0.33
CA TYR A 38 -4.65 -10.36 -0.85
C TYR A 38 -3.44 -10.24 -1.78
N THR A 39 -2.32 -9.70 -1.26
CA THR A 39 -1.15 -9.47 -2.12
C THR A 39 -0.46 -10.77 -2.51
N SER A 40 -0.55 -11.81 -1.68
CA SER A 40 0.05 -13.10 -1.99
C SER A 40 -0.71 -13.87 -3.07
N ARG A 41 -1.93 -13.48 -3.40
CA ARG A 41 -2.69 -14.10 -4.49
C ARG A 41 -2.18 -13.72 -5.87
N PHE A 42 -1.48 -12.59 -5.98
CA PHE A 42 -1.08 -12.05 -7.27
C PHE A 42 0.43 -12.17 -7.40
N ASP A 43 0.87 -13.02 -8.29
CA ASP A 43 2.30 -13.11 -8.60
C ASP A 43 2.77 -11.84 -9.31
N GLY A 44 4.09 -11.71 -9.47
CA GLY A 44 4.66 -10.53 -10.05
C GLY A 44 5.15 -9.56 -8.99
N GLU A 45 5.72 -8.46 -9.43
CA GLU A 45 6.35 -7.49 -8.55
C GLU A 45 5.34 -6.49 -8.01
N TRP A 46 5.39 -6.24 -6.70
CA TRP A 46 4.65 -5.15 -6.06
C TRP A 46 5.59 -3.99 -5.84
N ILE A 47 5.30 -2.83 -6.46
CA ILE A 47 6.15 -1.65 -6.36
C ILE A 47 5.48 -0.58 -5.52
N LEU A 48 6.29 0.15 -4.75
CA LEU A 48 5.80 1.26 -3.95
C LEU A 48 5.49 2.44 -4.88
N ILE A 49 4.26 2.94 -4.84
CA ILE A 49 3.86 4.09 -5.66
C ILE A 49 3.52 5.33 -4.83
N TYR A 50 3.23 5.17 -3.54
CA TYR A 50 2.83 6.29 -2.70
C TYR A 50 3.03 5.95 -1.23
N SER A 51 3.45 6.93 -0.43
CA SER A 51 3.51 6.75 1.01
C SER A 51 3.32 8.07 1.75
N GLU A 52 2.74 7.97 2.96
CA GLU A 52 2.61 9.09 3.89
C GLU A 52 3.28 8.69 5.20
N ASN A 53 4.28 9.46 5.61
CA ASN A 53 5.07 9.19 6.80
C ASN A 53 4.56 10.00 7.99
N ASN A 54 5.14 9.72 9.17
CA ASN A 54 4.95 10.54 10.37
C ASN A 54 3.53 10.56 10.90
N ILE A 55 2.79 9.49 10.74
CA ILE A 55 1.46 9.34 11.33
C ILE A 55 1.67 8.84 12.76
N GLU A 56 1.25 9.63 13.74
CA GLU A 56 1.63 9.43 15.12
C GLU A 56 1.00 8.19 15.77
N THR A 57 -0.25 7.87 15.43
CA THR A 57 -0.96 6.80 16.09
C THR A 57 -1.50 5.78 15.09
N ARG A 58 -1.69 4.55 15.57
CA ARG A 58 -2.32 3.50 14.76
C ARG A 58 -3.74 3.92 14.35
N LYS A 59 -4.47 4.56 15.25
CA LYS A 59 -5.84 5.01 14.96
C LYS A 59 -5.85 5.95 13.75
N ASN A 60 -4.94 6.93 13.74
CA ASN A 60 -4.86 7.87 12.62
C ASN A 60 -4.43 7.17 11.34
N ALA A 61 -3.53 6.20 11.43
CA ALA A 61 -3.13 5.40 10.28
C ALA A 61 -4.28 4.61 9.69
N ILE A 62 -5.11 4.01 10.53
CA ILE A 62 -6.28 3.24 10.08
C ILE A 62 -7.28 4.17 9.40
N VAL A 63 -7.53 5.34 9.98
CA VAL A 63 -8.43 6.33 9.39
C VAL A 63 -7.93 6.75 8.01
N ARG A 64 -6.63 7.06 7.91
CA ARG A 64 -6.04 7.49 6.63
C ARG A 64 -6.07 6.39 5.59
N GLU A 65 -5.79 5.16 6.00
CA GLU A 65 -5.87 4.01 5.10
C GLU A 65 -7.29 3.87 4.51
N LYS A 66 -8.31 4.00 5.35
CA LYS A 66 -9.71 3.94 4.88
C LYS A 66 -10.04 5.08 3.92
N GLN A 67 -9.55 6.28 4.21
CA GLN A 67 -9.76 7.43 3.33
C GLN A 67 -9.15 7.17 1.94
N LEU A 68 -7.94 6.65 1.91
CA LEU A 68 -7.26 6.36 0.66
C LEU A 68 -7.92 5.24 -0.14
N LYS A 69 -8.65 4.36 0.54
CA LYS A 69 -9.41 3.29 -0.12
C LYS A 69 -10.74 3.77 -0.68
N SER A 70 -11.19 4.99 -0.36
CA SER A 70 -12.43 5.52 -0.89
C SER A 70 -12.31 5.77 -2.40
N TYR A 71 -13.45 5.84 -3.07
CA TYR A 71 -13.47 5.97 -4.53
C TYR A 71 -12.68 7.17 -5.03
N GLN A 72 -12.90 8.33 -4.43
CA GLN A 72 -12.22 9.56 -4.90
C GLN A 72 -10.73 9.53 -4.62
N SER A 73 -10.34 9.04 -3.45
CA SER A 73 -8.92 8.93 -3.11
C SER A 73 -8.22 7.88 -3.96
N ARG A 74 -8.93 6.84 -4.38
CA ARG A 74 -8.35 5.86 -5.31
C ARG A 74 -7.96 6.51 -6.63
N LYS A 75 -8.75 7.47 -7.12
CA LYS A 75 -8.36 8.25 -8.30
C LYS A 75 -7.06 9.02 -8.06
N PHE A 76 -6.90 9.59 -6.87
CA PHE A 76 -5.68 10.28 -6.49
C PHE A 76 -4.47 9.33 -6.53
N ILE A 77 -4.60 8.15 -5.94
CA ILE A 77 -3.53 7.16 -5.90
C ILE A 77 -3.16 6.68 -7.31
N LYS A 78 -4.13 6.54 -8.20
CA LYS A 78 -3.87 6.09 -9.57
C LYS A 78 -2.95 7.02 -10.35
N LYS A 79 -2.81 8.28 -9.96
CA LYS A 79 -1.86 9.20 -10.59
C LYS A 79 -0.42 8.73 -10.45
N TYR A 80 -0.13 7.95 -9.44
CA TYR A 80 1.24 7.49 -9.13
C TYR A 80 1.56 6.15 -9.78
N ILE A 81 0.61 5.55 -10.49
CA ILE A 81 0.84 4.29 -11.17
C ILE A 81 1.74 4.54 -12.39
N PRO A 82 2.87 3.82 -12.51
CA PRO A 82 3.74 3.97 -13.67
C PRO A 82 3.04 3.56 -14.96
N ARG A 83 3.31 4.29 -16.04
CA ARG A 83 2.70 4.00 -17.33
C ARG A 83 3.78 3.77 -18.39
#